data_bf36336be4804772681cf66c183131b7
#
_entry.id   bf36336be4804772681cf66c183131b7
#
_cell.length_a   1.000
_cell.length_b   1.000
_cell.length_c   1.000
_cell.angle_alpha   90.00
_cell.angle_beta   90.00
_cell.angle_gamma   90.00
#
_symmetry.space_group_name_H-M   'P 1'
#
loop_
_entity.id
_entity.type
_entity.pdbx_description
1 polymer ?
#
loop_
_entity_poly.entity_id
_entity_poly.type
_entity_poly.pdbx_seq_one_letter_code
_entity_poly.pdbx_strand_id
1 'polypeptide(L)'
;GNRGNRAAQALAEACRTGREPELSVLEHERFVLLYPEILLAMRVNNFLEREHITVENALYTTNATTALNLTAENYGFCFVNETAVHNAPNRGELLFFDLDSPDLVHPLSVVYKKKRHLLPAARAFVDAARRFLQSQSWRSECDCRVEHGRPV
;
A
#
# COMPACT_ATOMS: atom_id res chain seq x y z
N GLY A 1 -5.80 7.62 2.52
CA GLY A 1 -7.00 8.46 2.47
C GLY A 1 -6.69 9.94 2.31
N ASN A 2 -7.69 10.75 1.97
CA ASN A 2 -7.54 12.20 1.92
C ASN A 2 -7.44 12.81 3.32
N ARG A 3 -6.64 13.87 3.49
CA ARG A 3 -6.48 14.59 4.78
C ARG A 3 -7.78 15.20 5.31
N GLY A 4 -8.73 15.53 4.45
CA GLY A 4 -10.06 16.03 4.82
C GLY A 4 -11.06 14.93 5.18
N ASN A 5 -10.76 13.64 4.95
CA ASN A 5 -11.64 12.54 5.27
C ASN A 5 -11.62 12.24 6.77
N ARG A 6 -12.80 12.07 7.39
CA ARG A 6 -12.92 11.87 8.85
C ARG A 6 -12.32 10.54 9.32
N ALA A 7 -12.52 9.46 8.58
CA ALA A 7 -11.94 8.16 8.92
C ALA A 7 -10.42 8.19 8.82
N ALA A 8 -9.86 8.84 7.77
CA ALA A 8 -8.42 9.04 7.64
C ALA A 8 -7.84 9.87 8.81
N GLN A 9 -8.53 10.91 9.23
CA GLN A 9 -8.14 11.71 10.39
C GLN A 9 -8.19 10.91 11.70
N ALA A 10 -9.23 10.07 11.88
CA ALA A 10 -9.35 9.22 13.07
C ALA A 10 -8.21 8.20 13.15
N LEU A 11 -7.84 7.57 12.04
CA LEU A 11 -6.70 6.67 11.95
C LEU A 11 -5.38 7.40 12.29
N ALA A 12 -5.14 8.57 11.68
CA ALA A 12 -3.95 9.36 11.93
C ALA A 12 -3.85 9.82 13.40
N GLU A 13 -4.96 10.20 14.02
CA GLU A 13 -5.01 10.59 15.43
C GLU A 13 -4.72 9.41 16.35
N ALA A 14 -5.27 8.23 16.07
CA ALA A 14 -4.96 7.02 16.82
C ALA A 14 -3.46 6.71 16.79
N CYS A 15 -2.85 6.74 15.61
CA CYS A 15 -1.41 6.56 15.46
C CYS A 15 -0.59 7.59 16.23
N ARG A 16 -0.94 8.89 16.12
CA ARG A 16 -0.24 9.98 16.79
C ARG A 16 -0.30 9.87 18.32
N THR A 17 -1.38 9.31 18.84
CA THR A 17 -1.58 9.11 20.30
C THR A 17 -1.06 7.77 20.80
N GLY A 18 -0.43 6.96 19.94
CA GLY A 18 0.08 5.62 20.29
C GLY A 18 -1.02 4.60 20.58
N ARG A 19 -2.26 4.88 20.14
CA ARG A 19 -3.37 3.91 20.18
C ARG A 19 -3.36 3.09 18.91
N GLU A 20 -3.73 1.82 19.04
CA GLU A 20 -3.92 0.95 17.88
C GLU A 20 -5.09 1.50 17.03
N PRO A 21 -4.85 1.78 15.73
CA PRO A 21 -5.91 2.28 14.88
C PRO A 21 -6.93 1.18 14.59
N GLU A 22 -8.18 1.44 14.88
CA GLU A 22 -9.28 0.53 14.55
C GLU A 22 -9.63 0.65 13.07
N LEU A 23 -9.36 -0.40 12.30
CA LEU A 23 -9.70 -0.43 10.87
C LEU A 23 -11.19 -0.50 10.59
N SER A 24 -12.01 -0.80 11.60
CA SER A 24 -13.47 -0.75 11.52
C SER A 24 -14.02 0.62 11.10
N VAL A 25 -13.26 1.70 11.32
CA VAL A 25 -13.64 3.04 10.81
C VAL A 25 -13.69 3.11 9.28
N LEU A 26 -13.13 2.12 8.58
CA LEU A 26 -13.19 1.99 7.13
C LEU A 26 -14.47 1.30 6.63
N GLU A 27 -15.24 0.68 7.53
CA GLU A 27 -16.56 0.17 7.18
C GLU A 27 -17.44 1.33 6.67
N HIS A 28 -18.19 1.09 5.61
CA HIS A 28 -19.03 2.09 4.93
C HIS A 28 -18.26 3.20 4.19
N GLU A 29 -16.94 3.22 4.23
CA GLU A 29 -16.16 4.15 3.42
C GLU A 29 -16.14 3.72 1.94
N ARG A 30 -15.94 4.69 1.06
CA ARG A 30 -15.76 4.41 -0.37
C ARG A 30 -14.31 4.00 -0.63
N PHE A 31 -14.14 3.08 -1.56
CA PHE A 31 -12.81 2.63 -1.97
C PHE A 31 -12.56 2.84 -3.45
N VAL A 32 -11.31 3.11 -3.79
CA VAL A 32 -10.80 3.03 -5.15
C VAL A 32 -9.84 1.84 -5.19
N LEU A 33 -10.29 0.73 -5.73
CA LEU A 33 -9.57 -0.53 -5.76
C LEU A 33 -8.99 -0.81 -7.15
N LEU A 34 -7.96 -1.63 -7.20
CA LEU A 34 -7.50 -2.19 -8.45
C LEU A 34 -8.38 -3.38 -8.86
N TYR A 35 -8.48 -3.64 -10.16
CA TYR A 35 -9.22 -4.81 -10.64
C TYR A 35 -8.69 -6.11 -10.04
N PRO A 36 -9.58 -7.10 -9.74
CA PRO A 36 -9.23 -8.33 -9.03
C PRO A 36 -8.12 -9.17 -9.68
N GLU A 37 -7.90 -9.04 -10.99
CA GLU A 37 -6.85 -9.74 -11.73
C GLU A 37 -5.44 -9.22 -11.41
N ILE A 38 -5.33 -8.06 -10.76
CA ILE A 38 -4.05 -7.47 -10.35
C ILE A 38 -3.62 -8.09 -9.03
N LEU A 39 -2.38 -8.58 -8.96
CA LEU A 39 -1.86 -9.28 -7.78
C LEU A 39 -2.02 -8.47 -6.46
N LEU A 40 -1.84 -7.17 -6.51
CA LEU A 40 -2.07 -6.31 -5.34
C LEU A 40 -3.54 -6.36 -4.87
N ALA A 41 -4.49 -6.33 -5.82
CA ALA A 41 -5.91 -6.40 -5.48
C ALA A 41 -6.29 -7.73 -4.83
N MET A 42 -5.75 -8.86 -5.30
CA MET A 42 -5.97 -10.16 -4.66
C MET A 42 -5.50 -10.16 -3.20
N ARG A 43 -4.34 -9.56 -2.92
CA ARG A 43 -3.79 -9.45 -1.57
C ARG A 43 -4.62 -8.52 -0.69
N VAL A 44 -5.04 -7.40 -1.24
CA VAL A 44 -5.91 -6.43 -0.55
C VAL A 44 -7.25 -7.08 -0.19
N ASN A 45 -7.85 -7.85 -1.10
CA ASN A 45 -9.11 -8.54 -0.81
C ASN A 45 -8.95 -9.55 0.34
N ASN A 46 -7.89 -10.37 0.33
CA ASN A 46 -7.61 -11.30 1.42
C ASN A 46 -7.39 -10.57 2.76
N PHE A 47 -6.71 -9.43 2.73
CA PHE A 47 -6.53 -8.58 3.90
C PHE A 47 -7.86 -8.04 4.43
N LEU A 48 -8.70 -7.47 3.57
CA LEU A 48 -10.00 -6.91 3.95
C LEU A 48 -10.94 -7.98 4.52
N GLU A 49 -10.96 -9.18 3.92
CA GLU A 49 -11.72 -10.32 4.42
C GLU A 49 -11.25 -10.75 5.82
N ARG A 50 -9.94 -10.82 6.04
CA ARG A 50 -9.38 -11.18 7.35
C ARG A 50 -9.67 -10.15 8.43
N GLU A 51 -9.62 -8.87 8.08
CA GLU A 51 -9.95 -7.76 9.00
C GLU A 51 -11.47 -7.54 9.13
N HIS A 52 -12.28 -8.40 8.49
CA HIS A 52 -13.75 -8.30 8.49
C HIS A 52 -14.29 -6.97 7.94
N ILE A 53 -13.52 -6.30 7.07
CA ILE A 53 -13.93 -5.03 6.45
C ILE A 53 -14.75 -5.35 5.20
N THR A 54 -16.02 -5.00 5.23
CA THR A 54 -16.92 -5.13 4.07
C THR A 54 -16.81 -3.90 3.19
N VAL A 55 -16.46 -4.11 1.92
CA VAL A 55 -16.43 -3.04 0.92
C VAL A 55 -17.78 -2.93 0.24
N GLU A 56 -18.61 -2.01 0.68
CA GLU A 56 -19.94 -1.78 0.08
C GLU A 56 -19.87 -0.96 -1.21
N ASN A 57 -18.95 -0.01 -1.28
CA ASN A 57 -18.82 0.94 -2.38
C ASN A 57 -17.38 0.98 -2.90
N ALA A 58 -17.14 0.39 -4.06
CA ALA A 58 -15.84 0.43 -4.71
C ALA A 58 -15.93 0.93 -6.15
N LEU A 59 -15.00 1.79 -6.51
CA LEU A 59 -14.68 2.11 -7.90
C LEU A 59 -13.41 1.33 -8.28
N TYR A 60 -13.42 0.68 -9.43
CA TYR A 60 -12.29 -0.11 -9.89
C TYR A 60 -11.48 0.60 -10.97
N THR A 61 -10.17 0.51 -10.89
CA THR A 61 -9.23 1.04 -11.87
C THR A 61 -8.08 0.08 -12.11
N THR A 62 -7.39 0.21 -13.23
CA THR A 62 -6.18 -0.55 -13.54
C THR A 62 -4.90 0.16 -13.08
N ASN A 63 -4.99 1.41 -12.66
CA ASN A 63 -3.84 2.28 -12.47
C ASN A 63 -3.80 2.87 -11.06
N ALA A 64 -2.71 2.59 -10.33
CA ALA A 64 -2.50 3.10 -8.97
C ALA A 64 -2.44 4.65 -8.91
N THR A 65 -1.92 5.32 -9.94
CA THR A 65 -1.89 6.79 -10.00
C THR A 65 -3.30 7.36 -10.09
N THR A 66 -4.18 6.73 -10.88
CA THR A 66 -5.59 7.12 -10.94
C THR A 66 -6.27 6.92 -9.59
N ALA A 67 -6.01 5.80 -8.90
CA ALA A 67 -6.53 5.57 -7.56
C ALA A 67 -6.08 6.66 -6.58
N LEU A 68 -4.79 7.03 -6.60
CA LEU A 68 -4.24 8.09 -5.75
C LEU A 68 -4.87 9.46 -6.05
N ASN A 69 -5.06 9.81 -7.32
CA ASN A 69 -5.69 11.08 -7.69
C ASN A 69 -7.15 11.16 -7.21
N LEU A 70 -7.94 10.11 -7.39
CA LEU A 70 -9.31 10.06 -6.89
C LEU A 70 -9.37 10.13 -5.37
N THR A 71 -8.43 9.49 -4.69
CA THR A 71 -8.30 9.57 -3.23
C THR A 71 -7.91 10.98 -2.79
N ALA A 72 -7.03 11.67 -3.50
CA ALA A 72 -6.69 13.06 -3.22
C ALA A 72 -7.90 14.01 -3.36
N GLU A 73 -8.81 13.72 -4.29
CA GLU A 73 -10.10 14.42 -4.44
C GLU A 73 -11.17 13.95 -3.43
N ASN A 74 -10.76 13.25 -2.39
CA ASN A 74 -11.63 12.74 -1.31
C ASN A 74 -12.75 11.79 -1.81
N TYR A 75 -12.50 11.06 -2.89
CA TYR A 75 -13.47 10.05 -3.35
C TYR A 75 -13.58 8.88 -2.38
N GLY A 76 -12.46 8.49 -1.73
CA GLY A 76 -12.43 7.38 -0.79
C GLY A 76 -11.00 6.95 -0.43
N PHE A 77 -10.83 5.69 -0.07
CA PHE A 77 -9.55 5.08 0.26
C PHE A 77 -9.02 4.24 -0.90
N CYS A 78 -7.71 4.16 -1.04
CA CYS A 78 -7.08 3.22 -1.96
C CYS A 78 -5.92 2.48 -1.27
N PHE A 79 -5.59 1.31 -1.80
CA PHE A 79 -4.40 0.55 -1.42
C PHE A 79 -3.37 0.64 -2.52
N VAL A 80 -2.17 0.99 -2.14
CA VAL A 80 -1.05 1.14 -3.07
C VAL A 80 0.21 0.51 -2.47
N ASN A 81 1.13 0.11 -3.32
CA ASN A 81 2.44 -0.31 -2.85
C ASN A 81 3.28 0.89 -2.39
N GLU A 82 4.24 0.64 -1.54
CA GLU A 82 5.13 1.65 -0.97
C GLU A 82 5.84 2.50 -2.03
N THR A 83 6.22 1.90 -3.17
CA THR A 83 6.85 2.64 -4.27
C THR A 83 5.93 3.69 -4.89
N ALA A 84 4.61 3.48 -4.89
CA ALA A 84 3.65 4.46 -5.38
C ALA A 84 3.48 5.64 -4.40
N VAL A 85 3.67 5.42 -3.11
CA VAL A 85 3.65 6.48 -2.09
C VAL A 85 4.73 7.52 -2.34
N HIS A 86 5.94 7.07 -2.67
CA HIS A 86 7.07 7.95 -2.93
C HIS A 86 6.84 8.90 -4.12
N ASN A 87 6.15 8.41 -5.14
CA ASN A 87 5.85 9.15 -6.37
C ASN A 87 4.40 9.65 -6.44
N ALA A 88 3.69 9.67 -5.30
CA ALA A 88 2.28 10.03 -5.27
C ALA A 88 2.06 11.48 -5.72
N PRO A 89 1.20 11.71 -6.72
CA PRO A 89 0.75 13.06 -7.02
C PRO A 89 -0.08 13.59 -5.84
N ASN A 90 -0.09 14.90 -5.68
CA ASN A 90 -0.90 15.55 -4.62
C ASN A 90 -0.65 14.99 -3.20
N ARG A 91 0.60 14.59 -2.92
CA ARG A 91 0.99 13.99 -1.64
C ARG A 91 0.55 14.81 -0.42
N GLY A 92 0.56 16.15 -0.55
CA GLY A 92 0.13 17.05 0.52
C GLY A 92 -1.33 16.88 0.94
N GLU A 93 -2.18 16.35 0.07
CA GLU A 93 -3.61 16.12 0.32
C GLU A 93 -3.90 14.72 0.89
N LEU A 94 -2.89 13.86 0.95
CA LEU A 94 -3.04 12.45 1.33
C LEU A 94 -2.43 12.16 2.70
N LEU A 95 -3.03 11.20 3.38
CA LEU A 95 -2.49 10.51 4.54
C LEU A 95 -2.19 9.07 4.14
N PHE A 96 -0.98 8.61 4.44
CA PHE A 96 -0.49 7.27 4.13
C PHE A 96 -0.32 6.47 5.42
N PHE A 97 -0.85 5.26 5.41
CA PHE A 97 -0.76 4.31 6.51
C PHE A 97 -0.02 3.07 6.04
N ASP A 98 1.04 2.70 6.75
CA ASP A 98 1.76 1.45 6.53
C ASP A 98 1.04 0.33 7.29
N LEU A 99 0.48 -0.62 6.55
CA LEU A 99 -0.22 -1.76 7.10
C LEU A 99 0.76 -2.93 7.23
N ASP A 100 1.24 -3.20 8.44
CA ASP A 100 2.16 -4.30 8.73
C ASP A 100 1.42 -5.65 8.75
N SER A 101 1.08 -6.13 7.56
CA SER A 101 0.37 -7.39 7.38
C SER A 101 1.13 -8.33 6.45
N PRO A 102 1.33 -9.60 6.83
CA PRO A 102 1.98 -10.60 5.98
C PRO A 102 1.26 -10.83 4.65
N ASP A 103 -0.06 -10.62 4.60
CA ASP A 103 -0.84 -10.78 3.36
C ASP A 103 -0.51 -9.69 2.34
N LEU A 104 -0.09 -8.52 2.79
CA LEU A 104 0.23 -7.38 1.94
C LEU A 104 1.69 -7.35 1.45
N VAL A 105 2.53 -8.27 1.93
CA VAL A 105 3.93 -8.34 1.50
C VAL A 105 4.01 -8.73 0.02
N HIS A 106 4.60 -7.87 -0.79
CA HIS A 106 4.79 -8.08 -2.21
C HIS A 106 6.28 -8.23 -2.56
N PRO A 107 6.77 -9.46 -2.81
CA PRO A 107 8.17 -9.67 -3.13
C PRO A 107 8.50 -9.14 -4.53
N LEU A 108 9.57 -8.38 -4.65
CA LEU A 108 10.18 -8.07 -5.92
C LEU A 108 11.11 -9.22 -6.33
N SER A 109 10.90 -9.75 -7.53
CA SER A 109 11.68 -10.88 -8.05
C SER A 109 12.36 -10.54 -9.35
N VAL A 110 13.62 -10.92 -9.48
CA VAL A 110 14.34 -10.92 -10.75
C VAL A 110 14.30 -12.32 -11.36
N VAL A 111 13.69 -12.44 -12.52
CA VAL A 111 13.52 -13.72 -13.21
C VAL A 111 14.45 -13.78 -14.41
N TYR A 112 15.22 -14.87 -14.55
CA TYR A 112 16.08 -15.11 -15.70
C TYR A 112 16.13 -16.60 -16.05
N LYS A 113 16.53 -16.91 -17.29
CA LYS A 113 16.54 -18.30 -17.81
C LYS A 113 17.64 -19.13 -17.12
N LYS A 114 17.26 -20.19 -16.43
CA LYS A 114 18.12 -21.04 -15.57
C LYS A 114 19.40 -21.54 -16.21
N LYS A 115 19.41 -21.78 -17.54
CA LYS A 115 20.56 -22.32 -18.28
C LYS A 115 21.38 -21.28 -19.04
N ARG A 116 21.10 -19.98 -18.88
CA ARG A 116 21.91 -18.93 -19.51
C ARG A 116 22.82 -18.26 -18.49
N HIS A 117 24.08 -18.11 -18.86
CA HIS A 117 24.98 -17.23 -18.11
C HIS A 117 24.47 -15.80 -18.21
N LEU A 118 24.28 -15.16 -17.08
CA LEU A 118 24.01 -13.72 -17.01
C LEU A 118 25.23 -12.98 -17.57
N LEU A 119 24.98 -12.10 -18.53
CA LEU A 119 26.00 -11.16 -18.99
C LEU A 119 26.52 -10.32 -17.79
N PRO A 120 27.78 -9.89 -17.80
CA PRO A 120 28.35 -9.08 -16.72
C PRO A 120 27.51 -7.84 -16.39
N ALA A 121 26.99 -7.15 -17.41
CA ALA A 121 26.10 -6.01 -17.23
C ALA A 121 24.77 -6.38 -16.53
N ALA A 122 24.15 -7.50 -16.86
CA ALA A 122 22.93 -7.96 -16.21
C ALA A 122 23.19 -8.33 -14.74
N ARG A 123 24.33 -8.94 -14.45
CA ARG A 123 24.74 -9.24 -13.07
C ARG A 123 24.96 -7.95 -12.27
N ALA A 124 25.70 -6.99 -12.84
CA ALA A 124 25.94 -5.69 -12.21
C ALA A 124 24.62 -4.95 -11.92
N PHE A 125 23.63 -5.02 -12.84
CA PHE A 125 22.30 -4.47 -12.63
C PHE A 125 21.58 -5.13 -11.44
N VAL A 126 21.56 -6.46 -11.37
CA VAL A 126 20.94 -7.20 -10.26
C VAL A 126 21.58 -6.83 -8.92
N ASP A 127 22.91 -6.73 -8.88
CA ASP A 127 23.65 -6.37 -7.67
C ASP A 127 23.39 -4.91 -7.27
N ALA A 128 23.29 -3.99 -8.23
CA ALA A 128 22.92 -2.60 -7.98
C ALA A 128 21.49 -2.48 -7.45
N ALA A 129 20.53 -3.16 -8.07
CA ALA A 129 19.14 -3.20 -7.63
C ALA A 129 19.00 -3.76 -6.21
N ARG A 130 19.73 -4.84 -5.89
CA ARG A 130 19.76 -5.41 -4.54
C ARG A 130 20.29 -4.41 -3.50
N ARG A 131 21.42 -3.75 -3.78
CA ARG A 131 21.97 -2.72 -2.90
C ARG A 131 21.00 -1.56 -2.69
N PHE A 132 20.36 -1.09 -3.77
CA PHE A 132 19.37 -0.02 -3.68
C PHE A 132 18.19 -0.40 -2.79
N LEU A 133 17.62 -1.60 -2.97
CA LEU A 133 16.51 -2.10 -2.16
C LEU A 133 16.91 -2.34 -0.69
N GLN A 134 18.16 -2.72 -0.44
CA GLN A 134 18.69 -2.91 0.92
C GLN A 134 19.00 -1.60 1.63
N SER A 135 19.27 -0.51 0.92
CA SER A 135 19.60 0.79 1.51
C SER A 135 18.46 1.43 2.29
N GLN A 136 17.23 0.91 2.14
CA GLN A 136 16.01 1.36 2.83
C GLN A 136 15.70 2.87 2.71
N SER A 137 16.45 3.63 1.93
CA SER A 137 16.29 5.07 1.79
C SER A 137 14.91 5.51 1.25
N TRP A 138 14.11 4.56 0.77
CA TRP A 138 12.78 4.76 0.21
C TRP A 138 11.64 4.30 1.15
N ARG A 139 11.95 3.68 2.32
CA ARG A 139 10.96 3.05 3.22
C ARG A 139 10.24 3.98 4.19
N SER A 140 10.43 5.25 4.20
CA SER A 140 10.14 6.03 5.40
C SER A 140 9.13 7.16 5.27
N GLU A 141 8.19 7.07 4.34
CA GLU A 141 7.32 8.23 4.10
C GLU A 141 5.83 8.02 4.41
N CYS A 142 5.49 7.01 5.21
CA CYS A 142 4.14 6.87 5.73
C CYS A 142 3.92 7.75 6.95
N ASP A 143 2.73 8.36 7.05
CA ASP A 143 2.36 9.21 8.19
C ASP A 143 2.21 8.39 9.47
N CYS A 144 1.98 7.07 9.34
CA CYS A 144 1.79 6.16 10.46
C CYS A 144 1.96 4.70 10.03
N ARG A 145 2.46 3.85 10.95
CA ARG A 145 2.44 2.40 10.82
C ARG A 145 1.29 1.82 11.66
N VAL A 146 0.47 0.99 11.04
CA VAL A 146 -0.59 0.22 11.70
C VAL A 146 -0.06 -1.19 11.93
N GLU A 147 0.29 -1.52 13.17
CA GLU A 147 0.69 -2.87 13.54
C GLU A 147 -0.57 -3.72 13.78
N HIS A 148 -0.69 -4.84 13.09
CA HIS A 148 -1.72 -5.81 13.40
C HIS A 148 -1.20 -6.77 14.44
N GLY A 149 -1.97 -6.95 15.50
CA GLY A 149 -1.63 -7.79 16.63
C GLY A 149 -1.08 -9.14 16.19
N ARG A 150 0.08 -9.51 16.72
CA ARG A 150 0.59 -10.87 16.59
C ARG A 150 -0.46 -11.80 17.18
N PRO A 151 -0.83 -12.90 16.48
CA PRO A 151 -1.65 -13.90 17.11
C PRO A 151 -0.91 -14.40 18.36
N VAL A 152 -1.62 -14.39 19.47
CA VAL A 152 -1.20 -14.99 20.75
C VAL A 152 -1.08 -16.50 20.59
#